data_0404298eccd056cad50a65fdb893bc1a
#
_entry.id   0404298eccd056cad50a65fdb893bc1a
#
_cell.length_a   1.000
_cell.length_b   1.000
_cell.length_c   1.000
_cell.angle_alpha   90.00
_cell.angle_beta   90.00
_cell.angle_gamma   90.00
#
_symmetry.space_group_name_H-M   'P 1'
#
loop_
_entity.id
_entity.type
_entity.pdbx_description
1 polymer ?
#
loop_
_entity_poly.entity_id
_entity_poly.type
_entity_poly.pdbx_seq_one_letter_code
_entity_poly.pdbx_strand_id
1 'polypeptide(L)'
;MSQIIGDGITFDDVLLVPQYSEVTPNMIDLTTHLTKKIQLNIPMMSAGMDTVTEHRMAIAIARQGGIGIIHKNMSIEAQAEEVDKVKRSEYGVITDPFYLSPEHTLEDANALMAKFRISGVPITEGRKLVGIITNRDLKFEEDFSRKIREVMTSKNLVTAKEGVTLAEAKKILAKARVEKLPIVDDDFNLKGLITIKDIEKQIKYPLSAKDEQGRLLCGAAVGITKNVMDRVTALVNAKVDCIVIDSAHGHSKNIITTLKEIKAAYPDLQVIVGNVATGEATKALIEAGADAVKIGIGPGSICTTRVVAGIGVPQVSAVMDCYEAAKPYGVPIIADGGIKYSGDMTKALAAGASVCMMGSMFAGCDEAPGEFELYQGRKYKVYRGMGSIAAMENGSKDRYFQTEAKKLGPEGVEGRVAYKGTVEDTIFQLVGGIRSGMGYCGAKNIKTLQETGKFVKISAASLKESHPHDIQITKEAPNYSSVSL
;
A
#
# COMPACT_ATOMS: atom_id res chain seq x y z
N MET A 1 37.53 19.27 6.97
CA MET A 1 37.81 18.17 7.92
C MET A 1 36.51 17.44 8.24
N SER A 2 36.56 16.12 8.37
CA SER A 2 35.41 15.33 8.82
C SER A 2 35.05 15.72 10.27
N GLN A 3 33.76 15.73 10.61
CA GLN A 3 33.30 16.11 11.94
C GLN A 3 32.16 15.19 12.41
N ILE A 4 32.05 15.02 13.72
CA ILE A 4 30.90 14.37 14.35
C ILE A 4 29.85 15.46 14.56
N ILE A 5 28.67 15.28 13.94
CA ILE A 5 27.57 16.27 13.94
C ILE A 5 26.52 16.02 15.04
N GLY A 6 26.57 14.90 15.74
CA GLY A 6 25.65 14.55 16.80
C GLY A 6 25.60 13.07 17.12
N ASP A 7 24.69 12.73 18.06
CA ASP A 7 24.38 11.35 18.42
C ASP A 7 23.27 10.81 17.54
N GLY A 8 23.47 9.58 17.06
CA GLY A 8 22.43 8.86 16.30
C GLY A 8 21.51 8.06 17.23
N ILE A 9 20.21 8.26 17.11
CA ILE A 9 19.17 7.61 17.92
C ILE A 9 18.30 6.71 17.04
N THR A 10 18.17 5.44 17.44
CA THR A 10 17.23 4.49 16.81
C THR A 10 16.05 4.18 17.76
N PHE A 11 15.10 3.36 17.30
CA PHE A 11 13.90 3.01 18.09
C PHE A 11 14.25 2.33 19.42
N ASP A 12 15.32 1.54 19.45
CA ASP A 12 15.76 0.83 20.66
C ASP A 12 16.47 1.73 21.69
N ASP A 13 16.82 2.96 21.31
CA ASP A 13 17.51 3.91 22.19
C ASP A 13 16.57 4.83 22.98
N VAL A 14 15.26 4.76 22.71
CA VAL A 14 14.27 5.67 23.29
C VAL A 14 12.96 4.96 23.68
N LEU A 15 12.29 5.54 24.67
CA LEU A 15 10.88 5.27 24.98
C LEU A 15 10.08 6.57 24.97
N LEU A 16 8.78 6.50 24.65
CA LEU A 16 7.85 7.60 24.84
C LEU A 16 7.45 7.68 26.31
N VAL A 17 7.45 8.89 26.84
CA VAL A 17 7.07 9.17 28.22
C VAL A 17 5.54 9.22 28.33
N PRO A 18 4.91 8.46 29.23
CA PRO A 18 3.47 8.55 29.48
C PRO A 18 3.08 9.96 29.96
N GLN A 19 1.92 10.43 29.50
CA GLN A 19 1.40 11.74 29.84
C GLN A 19 -0.06 11.62 30.30
N TYR A 20 -0.59 12.70 30.91
CA TYR A 20 -2.02 12.75 31.23
C TYR A 20 -2.87 12.50 29.99
N SER A 21 -3.89 11.64 30.12
CA SER A 21 -4.72 11.23 29.02
C SER A 21 -6.20 11.27 29.37
N GLU A 22 -6.99 11.87 28.49
CA GLU A 22 -8.45 11.85 28.51
C GLU A 22 -9.03 10.96 27.40
N VAL A 23 -8.15 10.25 26.65
CA VAL A 23 -8.55 9.42 25.50
C VAL A 23 -8.26 7.95 25.77
N THR A 24 -9.19 7.11 25.34
CA THR A 24 -9.03 5.65 25.32
C THR A 24 -8.65 5.20 23.91
N PRO A 25 -8.06 4.00 23.71
CA PRO A 25 -7.59 3.54 22.42
C PRO A 25 -8.63 3.57 21.29
N ASN A 26 -9.90 3.34 21.61
CA ASN A 26 -11.01 3.38 20.66
C ASN A 26 -11.45 4.80 20.23
N MET A 27 -11.03 5.83 20.95
CA MET A 27 -11.30 7.24 20.61
C MET A 27 -10.23 7.84 19.70
N ILE A 28 -9.14 7.12 19.44
CA ILE A 28 -7.97 7.63 18.72
C ILE A 28 -8.20 7.54 17.21
N ASP A 29 -8.03 8.66 16.53
CA ASP A 29 -8.06 8.77 15.08
C ASP A 29 -6.65 8.55 14.51
N LEU A 30 -6.53 7.54 13.63
CA LEU A 30 -5.28 7.19 12.94
C LEU A 30 -5.20 7.75 11.52
N THR A 31 -6.18 8.56 11.11
CA THR A 31 -6.19 9.21 9.81
C THR A 31 -4.95 10.09 9.64
N THR A 32 -4.32 9.99 8.47
CA THR A 32 -3.06 10.68 8.19
C THR A 32 -2.91 11.01 6.71
N HIS A 33 -2.01 11.94 6.39
CA HIS A 33 -1.65 12.27 5.02
C HIS A 33 -0.44 11.45 4.55
N LEU A 34 -0.62 10.72 3.44
CA LEU A 34 0.46 10.05 2.73
C LEU A 34 1.26 11.03 1.88
N THR A 35 0.53 11.89 1.16
CA THR A 35 1.07 12.97 0.33
C THR A 35 0.26 14.24 0.59
N LYS A 36 0.57 15.32 -0.12
CA LYS A 36 -0.22 16.56 -0.02
C LYS A 36 -1.71 16.37 -0.31
N LYS A 37 -2.07 15.41 -1.17
CA LYS A 37 -3.47 15.19 -1.63
C LYS A 37 -4.06 13.85 -1.20
N ILE A 38 -3.24 12.85 -0.87
CA ILE A 38 -3.70 11.51 -0.51
C ILE A 38 -3.75 11.35 1.00
N GLN A 39 -4.91 10.95 1.49
CA GLN A 39 -5.17 10.62 2.89
C GLN A 39 -5.31 9.11 3.06
N LEU A 40 -4.79 8.58 4.17
CA LEU A 40 -4.98 7.21 4.61
C LEU A 40 -5.75 7.16 5.91
N ASN A 41 -6.46 6.06 6.17
CA ASN A 41 -7.22 5.84 7.40
C ASN A 41 -6.38 5.18 8.50
N ILE A 42 -5.23 4.60 8.15
CA ILE A 42 -4.19 4.13 9.07
C ILE A 42 -2.80 4.51 8.54
N PRO A 43 -1.82 4.76 9.39
CA PRO A 43 -0.49 5.24 8.99
C PRO A 43 0.43 4.12 8.49
N MET A 44 -0.05 3.27 7.58
CA MET A 44 0.66 2.06 7.15
C MET A 44 0.78 1.95 5.64
N MET A 45 1.97 1.55 5.20
CA MET A 45 2.33 1.37 3.81
C MET A 45 3.19 0.11 3.65
N SER A 46 2.87 -0.78 2.70
CA SER A 46 3.75 -1.92 2.39
C SER A 46 4.82 -1.55 1.38
N ALA A 47 6.03 -2.04 1.61
CA ALA A 47 7.21 -1.71 0.82
C ALA A 47 7.15 -2.26 -0.60
N GLY A 48 7.64 -1.47 -1.57
CA GLY A 48 7.74 -1.84 -2.98
C GLY A 48 8.87 -2.84 -3.25
N MET A 49 8.80 -4.01 -2.61
CA MET A 49 9.79 -5.09 -2.69
C MET A 49 9.16 -6.33 -3.31
N ASP A 50 9.94 -7.07 -4.09
CA ASP A 50 9.46 -8.22 -4.88
C ASP A 50 9.04 -9.46 -4.05
N THR A 51 9.33 -9.44 -2.74
CA THR A 51 8.84 -10.44 -1.78
C THR A 51 7.79 -9.88 -0.81
N VAL A 52 7.29 -8.65 -1.03
CA VAL A 52 6.34 -7.97 -0.13
C VAL A 52 5.05 -7.57 -0.83
N THR A 53 5.11 -6.80 -1.93
CA THR A 53 3.92 -6.15 -2.46
C THR A 53 3.69 -6.38 -3.95
N GLU A 54 2.70 -7.20 -4.23
CA GLU A 54 1.96 -7.29 -5.49
C GLU A 54 0.47 -7.01 -5.23
N HIS A 55 -0.43 -7.21 -6.20
CA HIS A 55 -1.85 -6.85 -6.08
C HIS A 55 -2.53 -7.44 -4.84
N ARG A 56 -2.23 -8.68 -4.44
CA ARG A 56 -2.86 -9.30 -3.25
C ARG A 56 -2.58 -8.52 -1.97
N MET A 57 -1.31 -8.19 -1.73
CA MET A 57 -0.89 -7.36 -0.59
C MET A 57 -1.47 -5.96 -0.68
N ALA A 58 -1.40 -5.32 -1.85
CA ALA A 58 -1.90 -3.97 -2.04
C ALA A 58 -3.42 -3.87 -1.79
N ILE A 59 -4.20 -4.86 -2.24
CA ILE A 59 -5.63 -4.95 -1.96
C ILE A 59 -5.88 -5.12 -0.46
N ALA A 60 -5.17 -6.05 0.18
CA ALA A 60 -5.39 -6.36 1.60
C ALA A 60 -5.10 -5.16 2.50
N ILE A 61 -3.98 -4.46 2.28
CA ILE A 61 -3.62 -3.30 3.10
C ILE A 61 -4.53 -2.09 2.83
N ALA A 62 -4.95 -1.87 1.58
CA ALA A 62 -5.88 -0.78 1.23
C ALA A 62 -7.26 -1.00 1.85
N ARG A 63 -7.75 -2.24 1.95
CA ARG A 63 -8.98 -2.62 2.68
C ARG A 63 -8.93 -2.25 4.16
N GLN A 64 -7.77 -2.32 4.76
CA GLN A 64 -7.56 -1.95 6.16
C GLN A 64 -7.31 -0.45 6.35
N GLY A 65 -7.24 0.34 5.28
CA GLY A 65 -7.09 1.79 5.32
C GLY A 65 -5.68 2.31 5.06
N GLY A 66 -4.72 1.44 4.74
CA GLY A 66 -3.36 1.77 4.32
C GLY A 66 -3.19 1.80 2.80
N ILE A 67 -1.96 1.64 2.32
CA ILE A 67 -1.65 1.57 0.89
C ILE A 67 -0.51 0.59 0.60
N GLY A 68 -0.62 -0.16 -0.50
CA GLY A 68 0.46 -0.99 -1.01
C GLY A 68 1.21 -0.34 -2.16
N ILE A 69 2.54 -0.52 -2.19
CA ILE A 69 3.38 -0.04 -3.28
C ILE A 69 3.84 -1.23 -4.12
N ILE A 70 3.29 -1.35 -5.32
CA ILE A 70 3.67 -2.42 -6.27
C ILE A 70 5.14 -2.27 -6.65
N HIS A 71 5.91 -3.35 -6.50
CA HIS A 71 7.34 -3.34 -6.81
C HIS A 71 7.62 -3.23 -8.32
N LYS A 72 8.83 -2.81 -8.67
CA LYS A 72 9.24 -2.59 -10.07
C LYS A 72 10.02 -3.74 -10.72
N ASN A 73 10.33 -4.81 -9.98
CA ASN A 73 11.08 -5.97 -10.47
C ASN A 73 10.22 -6.85 -11.40
N MET A 74 9.64 -6.24 -12.42
CA MET A 74 8.80 -6.85 -13.44
C MET A 74 8.76 -5.93 -14.67
N SER A 75 8.19 -6.41 -15.79
CA SER A 75 8.02 -5.57 -16.98
C SER A 75 7.08 -4.40 -16.70
N ILE A 76 7.10 -3.39 -17.58
CA ILE A 76 6.21 -2.22 -17.48
C ILE A 76 4.74 -2.67 -17.53
N GLU A 77 4.43 -3.57 -18.45
CA GLU A 77 3.08 -4.10 -18.67
C GLU A 77 2.60 -4.90 -17.45
N ALA A 78 3.46 -5.76 -16.90
CA ALA A 78 3.12 -6.57 -15.74
C ALA A 78 2.85 -5.69 -14.50
N GLN A 79 3.65 -4.63 -14.27
CA GLN A 79 3.43 -3.71 -13.16
C GLN A 79 2.14 -2.91 -13.34
N ALA A 80 1.84 -2.45 -14.54
CA ALA A 80 0.58 -1.78 -14.85
C ALA A 80 -0.61 -2.72 -14.67
N GLU A 81 -0.49 -4.00 -15.04
CA GLU A 81 -1.52 -5.02 -14.78
C GLU A 81 -1.74 -5.26 -13.28
N GLU A 82 -0.68 -5.29 -12.47
CA GLU A 82 -0.80 -5.42 -11.02
C GLU A 82 -1.57 -4.22 -10.42
N VAL A 83 -1.28 -2.99 -10.86
CA VAL A 83 -2.05 -1.80 -10.46
C VAL A 83 -3.51 -1.92 -10.90
N ASP A 84 -3.77 -2.30 -12.14
CA ASP A 84 -5.13 -2.47 -12.69
C ASP A 84 -5.94 -3.50 -11.88
N LYS A 85 -5.32 -4.62 -11.46
CA LYS A 85 -5.96 -5.62 -10.58
C LYS A 85 -6.40 -5.01 -9.24
N VAL A 86 -5.60 -4.11 -8.65
CA VAL A 86 -5.96 -3.41 -7.43
C VAL A 86 -7.11 -2.46 -7.69
N LYS A 87 -7.01 -1.62 -8.71
CA LYS A 87 -8.03 -0.62 -9.06
C LYS A 87 -9.38 -1.23 -9.43
N ARG A 88 -9.38 -2.44 -9.99
CA ARG A 88 -10.60 -3.20 -10.33
C ARG A 88 -11.13 -4.10 -9.21
N SER A 89 -10.39 -4.24 -8.11
CA SER A 89 -10.80 -5.16 -7.02
C SER A 89 -12.04 -4.70 -6.25
N GLU A 90 -12.27 -3.39 -6.19
CA GLU A 90 -13.43 -2.78 -5.53
C GLU A 90 -13.86 -1.51 -6.25
N TYR A 91 -15.16 -1.37 -6.39
CA TYR A 91 -15.82 -0.16 -6.85
C TYR A 91 -16.96 0.21 -5.89
N GLY A 92 -17.18 1.51 -5.71
CA GLY A 92 -18.45 1.97 -5.14
C GLY A 92 -19.56 1.85 -6.19
N VAL A 93 -19.37 2.57 -7.30
CA VAL A 93 -20.13 2.42 -8.55
C VAL A 93 -19.09 2.17 -9.65
N ILE A 94 -19.22 1.09 -10.40
CA ILE A 94 -18.39 0.85 -11.59
C ILE A 94 -18.85 1.84 -12.65
N THR A 95 -18.10 2.92 -12.86
CA THR A 95 -18.48 4.01 -13.78
C THR A 95 -18.23 3.71 -15.26
N ASP A 96 -17.44 2.66 -15.54
CA ASP A 96 -17.18 2.16 -16.90
C ASP A 96 -17.28 0.62 -16.89
N PRO A 97 -18.50 0.07 -16.75
CA PRO A 97 -18.68 -1.37 -16.70
C PRO A 97 -18.43 -1.99 -18.08
N PHE A 98 -17.87 -3.20 -18.09
CA PHE A 98 -17.86 -4.00 -19.33
C PHE A 98 -19.28 -4.21 -19.79
N TYR A 99 -19.50 -4.11 -21.09
CA TYR A 99 -20.77 -4.39 -21.76
C TYR A 99 -20.55 -5.15 -23.04
N LEU A 100 -21.58 -5.86 -23.49
CA LEU A 100 -21.60 -6.56 -24.78
C LEU A 100 -22.86 -6.15 -25.55
N SER A 101 -22.84 -6.42 -26.85
CA SER A 101 -24.02 -6.24 -27.70
C SER A 101 -24.87 -7.53 -27.67
N PRO A 102 -26.20 -7.45 -27.88
CA PRO A 102 -27.06 -8.61 -28.04
C PRO A 102 -26.63 -9.57 -29.17
N GLU A 103 -25.82 -9.07 -30.13
CA GLU A 103 -25.31 -9.84 -31.25
C GLU A 103 -24.07 -10.70 -30.95
N HIS A 104 -23.41 -10.46 -29.81
CA HIS A 104 -22.32 -11.33 -29.35
C HIS A 104 -22.87 -12.72 -28.99
N THR A 105 -21.97 -13.70 -28.91
CA THR A 105 -22.28 -15.06 -28.51
C THR A 105 -22.22 -15.25 -26.98
N LEU A 106 -22.79 -16.33 -26.48
CA LEU A 106 -22.63 -16.72 -25.10
C LEU A 106 -21.17 -17.07 -24.76
N GLU A 107 -20.40 -17.55 -25.76
CA GLU A 107 -18.96 -17.78 -25.63
C GLU A 107 -18.21 -16.46 -25.35
N ASP A 108 -18.53 -15.39 -26.09
CA ASP A 108 -17.95 -14.07 -25.85
C ASP A 108 -18.23 -13.58 -24.42
N ALA A 109 -19.47 -13.77 -23.94
CA ALA A 109 -19.84 -13.41 -22.59
C ALA A 109 -19.10 -14.24 -21.53
N ASN A 110 -19.01 -15.54 -21.74
CA ASN A 110 -18.31 -16.46 -20.85
C ASN A 110 -16.80 -16.16 -20.80
N ALA A 111 -16.16 -15.93 -21.96
CA ALA A 111 -14.77 -15.55 -22.06
C ALA A 111 -14.47 -14.21 -21.33
N LEU A 112 -15.34 -13.21 -21.52
CA LEU A 112 -15.22 -11.92 -20.83
C LEU A 112 -15.35 -12.09 -19.31
N MET A 113 -16.35 -12.84 -18.86
CA MET A 113 -16.59 -13.10 -17.43
C MET A 113 -15.42 -13.87 -16.80
N ALA A 114 -14.89 -14.88 -17.49
CA ALA A 114 -13.73 -15.66 -17.02
C ALA A 114 -12.47 -14.79 -16.93
N LYS A 115 -12.16 -14.04 -18.00
CA LYS A 115 -10.97 -13.17 -18.07
C LYS A 115 -10.94 -12.14 -16.95
N PHE A 116 -12.05 -11.49 -16.66
CA PHE A 116 -12.14 -10.42 -15.67
C PHE A 116 -12.72 -10.86 -14.32
N ARG A 117 -12.99 -12.17 -14.16
CA ARG A 117 -13.58 -12.77 -12.94
C ARG A 117 -14.86 -12.07 -12.46
N ILE A 118 -15.68 -11.65 -13.39
CA ILE A 118 -16.99 -11.03 -13.16
C ILE A 118 -18.11 -12.05 -13.39
N SER A 119 -19.24 -11.88 -12.72
CA SER A 119 -20.35 -12.84 -12.71
C SER A 119 -21.55 -12.37 -13.54
N GLY A 120 -21.39 -11.33 -14.35
CA GLY A 120 -22.42 -10.85 -15.27
C GLY A 120 -22.05 -9.53 -15.90
N VAL A 121 -22.64 -9.27 -17.05
CA VAL A 121 -22.33 -8.18 -17.97
C VAL A 121 -23.61 -7.50 -18.43
N PRO A 122 -23.75 -6.16 -18.33
CA PRO A 122 -24.80 -5.39 -18.99
C PRO A 122 -24.73 -5.54 -20.49
N ILE A 123 -25.88 -5.61 -21.15
CA ILE A 123 -26.01 -5.72 -22.59
C ILE A 123 -26.59 -4.43 -23.14
N THR A 124 -25.89 -3.83 -24.13
CA THR A 124 -26.27 -2.53 -24.70
C THR A 124 -26.38 -2.56 -26.21
N GLU A 125 -27.28 -1.75 -26.74
CA GLU A 125 -27.28 -1.33 -28.14
C GLU A 125 -26.78 0.12 -28.23
N GLY A 126 -25.57 0.27 -28.75
CA GLY A 126 -24.82 1.51 -28.57
C GLY A 126 -24.52 1.76 -27.10
N ARG A 127 -25.11 2.81 -26.50
CA ARG A 127 -25.04 3.10 -25.06
C ARG A 127 -26.28 2.67 -24.28
N LYS A 128 -27.39 2.38 -24.97
CA LYS A 128 -28.67 2.08 -24.32
C LYS A 128 -28.66 0.68 -23.73
N LEU A 129 -29.00 0.58 -22.47
CA LEU A 129 -29.13 -0.70 -21.77
C LEU A 129 -30.35 -1.45 -22.31
N VAL A 130 -30.16 -2.67 -22.79
CA VAL A 130 -31.23 -3.53 -23.33
C VAL A 130 -31.36 -4.86 -22.61
N GLY A 131 -30.35 -5.22 -21.78
CA GLY A 131 -30.39 -6.48 -21.04
C GLY A 131 -29.24 -6.61 -20.07
N ILE A 132 -29.22 -7.74 -19.39
CA ILE A 132 -28.10 -8.22 -18.57
C ILE A 132 -27.98 -9.71 -18.74
N ILE A 133 -26.71 -10.21 -18.81
CA ILE A 133 -26.41 -11.64 -18.80
C ILE A 133 -25.51 -11.95 -17.60
N THR A 134 -25.78 -13.07 -16.94
CA THR A 134 -25.07 -13.45 -15.70
C THR A 134 -24.64 -14.92 -15.76
N ASN A 135 -23.75 -15.34 -14.85
CA ASN A 135 -23.38 -16.75 -14.69
C ASN A 135 -24.59 -17.65 -14.44
N ARG A 136 -25.69 -17.13 -13.87
CA ARG A 136 -26.93 -17.89 -13.64
C ARG A 136 -27.60 -18.23 -14.97
N ASP A 137 -27.59 -17.30 -15.91
CA ASP A 137 -28.17 -17.49 -17.24
C ASP A 137 -27.36 -18.49 -18.09
N LEU A 138 -26.01 -18.51 -17.88
CA LEU A 138 -25.10 -19.42 -18.60
C LEU A 138 -25.00 -20.82 -17.96
N LYS A 139 -25.42 -20.99 -16.72
CA LYS A 139 -25.13 -22.19 -15.91
C LYS A 139 -25.67 -23.51 -16.52
N PHE A 140 -26.75 -23.42 -17.25
CA PHE A 140 -27.43 -24.58 -17.84
C PHE A 140 -27.44 -24.58 -19.37
N GLU A 141 -26.67 -23.65 -19.99
CA GLU A 141 -26.54 -23.59 -21.42
C GLU A 141 -25.49 -24.61 -21.92
N GLU A 142 -25.85 -25.32 -22.98
CA GLU A 142 -24.98 -26.30 -23.60
C GLU A 142 -24.41 -25.78 -24.92
N ASP A 143 -25.12 -24.87 -25.60
CA ASP A 143 -24.72 -24.27 -26.88
C ASP A 143 -24.29 -22.80 -26.70
N PHE A 144 -23.00 -22.61 -26.53
CA PHE A 144 -22.40 -21.28 -26.37
C PHE A 144 -22.29 -20.48 -27.71
N SER A 145 -22.63 -21.06 -28.85
CA SER A 145 -22.67 -20.34 -30.13
C SER A 145 -23.94 -19.47 -30.29
N ARG A 146 -24.93 -19.66 -29.42
CA ARG A 146 -26.17 -18.87 -29.38
C ARG A 146 -25.89 -17.40 -29.13
N LYS A 147 -26.79 -16.54 -29.64
CA LYS A 147 -26.73 -15.10 -29.43
C LYS A 147 -27.16 -14.72 -27.99
N ILE A 148 -26.51 -13.72 -27.40
CA ILE A 148 -26.82 -13.20 -26.05
C ILE A 148 -28.29 -12.80 -25.96
N ARG A 149 -28.88 -12.21 -27.03
CA ARG A 149 -30.29 -11.79 -27.07
C ARG A 149 -31.31 -12.91 -26.76
N GLU A 150 -30.92 -14.14 -26.98
CA GLU A 150 -31.81 -15.29 -26.79
C GLU A 150 -31.89 -15.74 -25.33
N VAL A 151 -30.87 -15.40 -24.55
CA VAL A 151 -30.69 -15.90 -23.17
C VAL A 151 -30.69 -14.78 -22.14
N MET A 152 -30.31 -13.56 -22.52
CA MET A 152 -30.23 -12.42 -21.59
C MET A 152 -31.57 -12.10 -20.92
N THR A 153 -31.51 -11.60 -19.69
CA THR A 153 -32.65 -10.96 -19.06
C THR A 153 -32.87 -9.58 -19.69
N SER A 154 -33.97 -9.38 -20.42
CA SER A 154 -34.31 -8.13 -21.09
C SER A 154 -35.62 -7.50 -20.56
N LYS A 155 -36.49 -8.29 -19.93
CA LYS A 155 -37.76 -7.82 -19.37
C LYS A 155 -37.61 -7.51 -17.89
N ASN A 156 -38.31 -6.45 -17.44
CA ASN A 156 -38.32 -6.04 -16.03
C ASN A 156 -36.90 -5.79 -15.47
N LEU A 157 -36.04 -5.15 -16.25
CA LEU A 157 -34.68 -4.81 -15.81
C LEU A 157 -34.75 -3.94 -14.56
N VAL A 158 -34.04 -4.38 -13.53
CA VAL A 158 -33.87 -3.62 -12.28
C VAL A 158 -32.71 -2.68 -12.47
N THR A 159 -32.98 -1.38 -12.43
CA THR A 159 -31.98 -0.32 -12.64
C THR A 159 -32.12 0.76 -11.58
N ALA A 160 -31.12 1.62 -11.45
CA ALA A 160 -31.22 2.84 -10.67
C ALA A 160 -30.68 4.04 -11.47
N LYS A 161 -30.99 5.24 -11.03
CA LYS A 161 -30.50 6.48 -11.64
C LYS A 161 -29.12 6.85 -11.11
N GLU A 162 -28.41 7.68 -11.87
CA GLU A 162 -27.18 8.31 -11.38
C GLU A 162 -27.43 9.04 -10.05
N GLY A 163 -26.44 8.96 -9.15
CA GLY A 163 -26.53 9.56 -7.80
C GLY A 163 -27.18 8.66 -6.75
N VAL A 164 -27.63 7.44 -7.10
CA VAL A 164 -28.14 6.48 -6.11
C VAL A 164 -27.04 6.15 -5.08
N THR A 165 -27.37 6.23 -3.81
CA THR A 165 -26.46 5.82 -2.72
C THR A 165 -26.35 4.30 -2.63
N LEU A 166 -25.23 3.80 -2.12
CA LEU A 166 -25.06 2.35 -1.91
C LEU A 166 -26.09 1.76 -0.92
N ALA A 167 -26.57 2.56 0.05
CA ALA A 167 -27.63 2.14 0.96
C ALA A 167 -28.98 1.96 0.25
N GLU A 168 -29.31 2.85 -0.69
CA GLU A 168 -30.50 2.72 -1.54
C GLU A 168 -30.34 1.57 -2.52
N ALA A 169 -29.18 1.45 -3.17
CA ALA A 169 -28.86 0.34 -4.07
C ALA A 169 -29.03 -1.02 -3.37
N LYS A 170 -28.57 -1.16 -2.12
CA LYS A 170 -28.76 -2.36 -1.30
C LYS A 170 -30.23 -2.69 -1.12
N LYS A 171 -31.09 -1.70 -0.85
CA LYS A 171 -32.53 -1.91 -0.69
C LYS A 171 -33.19 -2.36 -2.01
N ILE A 172 -32.77 -1.77 -3.14
CA ILE A 172 -33.28 -2.14 -4.48
C ILE A 172 -32.89 -3.58 -4.80
N LEU A 173 -31.58 -3.92 -4.66
CA LEU A 173 -31.07 -5.27 -4.90
C LEU A 173 -31.77 -6.33 -4.03
N ALA A 174 -31.95 -6.04 -2.74
CA ALA A 174 -32.60 -6.95 -1.80
C ALA A 174 -34.09 -7.15 -2.14
N LYS A 175 -34.83 -6.08 -2.45
CA LYS A 175 -36.25 -6.14 -2.83
C LYS A 175 -36.45 -6.92 -4.13
N ALA A 176 -35.63 -6.68 -5.11
CA ALA A 176 -35.70 -7.33 -6.42
C ALA A 176 -35.03 -8.73 -6.46
N ARG A 177 -34.30 -9.11 -5.41
CA ARG A 177 -33.52 -10.37 -5.32
C ARG A 177 -32.53 -10.56 -6.47
N VAL A 178 -31.89 -9.46 -6.88
CA VAL A 178 -30.82 -9.46 -7.90
C VAL A 178 -29.50 -9.06 -7.30
N GLU A 179 -28.40 -9.47 -7.93
CA GLU A 179 -27.04 -9.24 -7.42
C GLU A 179 -26.35 -8.05 -8.11
N LYS A 180 -26.95 -7.53 -9.19
CA LYS A 180 -26.37 -6.48 -10.02
C LYS A 180 -27.42 -5.43 -10.33
N LEU A 181 -27.02 -4.17 -10.24
CA LEU A 181 -27.87 -3.01 -10.44
C LEU A 181 -27.21 -2.09 -11.47
N PRO A 182 -27.59 -2.18 -12.75
CA PRO A 182 -27.16 -1.20 -13.74
C PRO A 182 -27.66 0.20 -13.38
N ILE A 183 -26.78 1.18 -13.51
CA ILE A 183 -27.08 2.60 -13.33
C ILE A 183 -27.27 3.23 -14.70
N VAL A 184 -28.36 3.93 -14.88
CA VAL A 184 -28.73 4.52 -16.17
C VAL A 184 -29.09 6.00 -16.02
N ASP A 185 -28.93 6.76 -17.11
CA ASP A 185 -29.46 8.14 -17.23
C ASP A 185 -30.97 8.12 -17.61
N ASP A 186 -31.52 9.32 -17.88
CA ASP A 186 -32.92 9.47 -18.23
C ASP A 186 -33.27 8.86 -19.60
N ASP A 187 -32.31 8.75 -20.49
CA ASP A 187 -32.43 8.12 -21.82
C ASP A 187 -32.18 6.62 -21.78
N PHE A 188 -32.00 6.04 -20.58
CA PHE A 188 -31.69 4.63 -20.36
C PHE A 188 -30.32 4.20 -20.88
N ASN A 189 -29.36 5.14 -21.02
CA ASN A 189 -27.98 4.80 -21.33
C ASN A 189 -27.25 4.28 -20.10
N LEU A 190 -26.45 3.25 -20.26
CA LEU A 190 -25.62 2.67 -19.20
C LEU A 190 -24.56 3.66 -18.74
N LYS A 191 -24.56 3.99 -17.44
CA LYS A 191 -23.63 4.90 -16.77
C LYS A 191 -22.76 4.20 -15.74
N GLY A 192 -23.23 3.08 -15.23
CA GLY A 192 -22.49 2.35 -14.21
C GLY A 192 -23.14 1.02 -13.84
N LEU A 193 -22.49 0.33 -12.93
CA LEU A 193 -22.95 -0.93 -12.36
C LEU A 193 -22.62 -0.97 -10.87
N ILE A 194 -23.58 -1.36 -10.03
CA ILE A 194 -23.36 -1.67 -8.62
C ILE A 194 -23.62 -3.17 -8.42
N THR A 195 -22.76 -3.86 -7.68
CA THR A 195 -22.98 -5.26 -7.33
C THR A 195 -23.15 -5.44 -5.82
N ILE A 196 -23.88 -6.49 -5.42
CA ILE A 196 -24.05 -6.82 -3.99
C ILE A 196 -22.69 -7.08 -3.33
N LYS A 197 -21.74 -7.67 -4.05
CA LYS A 197 -20.39 -7.93 -3.54
C LYS A 197 -19.63 -6.65 -3.18
N ASP A 198 -19.81 -5.57 -3.95
CA ASP A 198 -19.15 -4.29 -3.65
C ASP A 198 -19.75 -3.65 -2.39
N ILE A 199 -21.07 -3.78 -2.21
CA ILE A 199 -21.74 -3.34 -0.99
C ILE A 199 -21.30 -4.15 0.24
N GLU A 200 -21.21 -5.48 0.12
CA GLU A 200 -20.73 -6.36 1.18
C GLU A 200 -19.28 -6.03 1.58
N LYS A 201 -18.41 -5.79 0.61
CA LYS A 201 -17.01 -5.39 0.85
C LYS A 201 -16.95 -4.05 1.59
N GLN A 202 -17.76 -3.06 1.22
CA GLN A 202 -17.79 -1.79 1.90
C GLN A 202 -18.27 -1.90 3.35
N ILE A 203 -19.24 -2.78 3.62
CA ILE A 203 -19.70 -3.08 4.99
C ILE A 203 -18.59 -3.79 5.78
N LYS A 204 -17.92 -4.76 5.16
CA LYS A 204 -16.84 -5.53 5.79
C LYS A 204 -15.60 -4.68 6.07
N TYR A 205 -15.26 -3.75 5.16
CA TYR A 205 -14.05 -2.94 5.23
C TYR A 205 -14.37 -1.43 5.25
N PRO A 206 -14.97 -0.92 6.33
CA PRO A 206 -15.43 0.47 6.40
C PRO A 206 -14.28 1.50 6.40
N LEU A 207 -13.07 1.07 6.74
CA LEU A 207 -11.87 1.91 6.77
C LEU A 207 -11.06 1.84 5.47
N SER A 208 -11.54 1.17 4.42
CA SER A 208 -10.79 1.06 3.16
C SER A 208 -10.31 2.41 2.66
N ALA A 209 -9.03 2.47 2.27
CA ALA A 209 -8.46 3.64 1.61
C ALA A 209 -8.86 3.64 0.13
N LYS A 210 -9.65 4.62 -0.27
CA LYS A 210 -10.27 4.71 -1.60
C LYS A 210 -10.06 6.08 -2.23
N ASP A 211 -10.01 6.08 -3.56
CA ASP A 211 -10.06 7.31 -4.36
C ASP A 211 -11.49 7.86 -4.45
N GLU A 212 -11.63 9.02 -5.09
CA GLU A 212 -12.93 9.69 -5.28
C GLU A 212 -13.96 8.85 -6.06
N GLN A 213 -13.50 7.83 -6.80
CA GLN A 213 -14.36 6.91 -7.56
C GLN A 213 -14.68 5.62 -6.79
N GLY A 214 -14.27 5.54 -5.51
CA GLY A 214 -14.52 4.39 -4.65
C GLY A 214 -13.61 3.17 -4.92
N ARG A 215 -12.53 3.34 -5.69
CA ARG A 215 -11.54 2.29 -5.97
C ARG A 215 -10.45 2.31 -4.91
N LEU A 216 -9.90 1.14 -4.58
CA LEU A 216 -8.81 1.06 -3.62
C LEU A 216 -7.59 1.89 -4.06
N LEU A 217 -6.94 2.56 -3.11
CA LEU A 217 -5.69 3.27 -3.35
C LEU A 217 -4.55 2.28 -3.62
N CYS A 218 -3.72 2.62 -4.61
CA CYS A 218 -2.57 1.85 -5.01
C CYS A 218 -1.42 2.76 -5.43
N GLY A 219 -0.24 2.49 -4.91
CA GLY A 219 0.99 3.10 -5.37
C GLY A 219 1.87 2.13 -6.15
N ALA A 220 2.85 2.64 -6.87
CA ALA A 220 3.83 1.83 -7.60
C ALA A 220 5.23 2.44 -7.52
N ALA A 221 6.24 1.59 -7.34
CA ALA A 221 7.64 1.98 -7.33
C ALA A 221 8.17 2.13 -8.76
N VAL A 222 8.99 3.15 -8.97
CA VAL A 222 9.77 3.36 -10.20
C VAL A 222 11.23 3.62 -9.85
N GLY A 223 12.13 3.32 -10.78
CA GLY A 223 13.54 3.67 -10.66
C GLY A 223 13.90 4.88 -11.53
N ILE A 224 15.20 4.95 -11.90
CA ILE A 224 15.74 6.01 -12.75
C ILE A 224 16.31 5.44 -14.07
N THR A 225 15.69 4.38 -14.58
CA THR A 225 16.08 3.76 -15.85
C THR A 225 15.73 4.66 -17.04
N LYS A 226 16.38 4.42 -18.19
CA LYS A 226 16.15 5.22 -19.42
C LYS A 226 14.68 5.24 -19.88
N ASN A 227 13.91 4.19 -19.57
CA ASN A 227 12.50 4.04 -19.90
C ASN A 227 11.55 4.37 -18.74
N VAL A 228 12.00 5.15 -17.75
CA VAL A 228 11.18 5.50 -16.58
C VAL A 228 9.88 6.20 -16.99
N MET A 229 9.90 7.09 -17.98
CA MET A 229 8.72 7.81 -18.43
C MET A 229 7.69 6.89 -19.10
N ASP A 230 8.12 5.86 -19.83
CA ASP A 230 7.21 4.84 -20.40
C ASP A 230 6.50 4.06 -19.28
N ARG A 231 7.25 3.70 -18.23
CA ARG A 231 6.71 3.05 -17.03
C ARG A 231 5.71 3.94 -16.31
N VAL A 232 6.05 5.20 -16.08
CA VAL A 232 5.14 6.19 -15.46
C VAL A 232 3.86 6.33 -16.27
N THR A 233 3.98 6.46 -17.59
CA THR A 233 2.82 6.58 -18.48
C THR A 233 1.90 5.35 -18.39
N ALA A 234 2.47 4.14 -18.40
CA ALA A 234 1.69 2.90 -18.26
C ALA A 234 0.97 2.83 -16.90
N LEU A 235 1.63 3.23 -15.82
CA LEU A 235 1.04 3.28 -14.47
C LEU A 235 -0.07 4.33 -14.35
N VAL A 236 0.10 5.49 -14.93
CA VAL A 236 -0.93 6.55 -14.99
C VAL A 236 -2.16 6.06 -15.77
N ASN A 237 -1.95 5.38 -16.90
CA ASN A 237 -3.03 4.77 -17.67
C ASN A 237 -3.78 3.70 -16.85
N ALA A 238 -3.08 2.93 -16.01
CA ALA A 238 -3.65 1.97 -15.07
C ALA A 238 -4.30 2.65 -13.83
N LYS A 239 -4.32 4.00 -13.77
CA LYS A 239 -4.94 4.80 -12.69
C LYS A 239 -4.25 4.63 -11.33
N VAL A 240 -2.91 4.53 -11.31
CA VAL A 240 -2.14 4.58 -10.08
C VAL A 240 -2.39 5.89 -9.33
N ASP A 241 -2.48 5.85 -8.00
CA ASP A 241 -2.76 7.04 -7.19
C ASP A 241 -1.48 7.80 -6.85
N CYS A 242 -0.39 7.09 -6.63
CA CYS A 242 0.92 7.71 -6.42
C CYS A 242 2.07 6.85 -6.97
N ILE A 243 3.17 7.51 -7.26
CA ILE A 243 4.42 6.87 -7.65
C ILE A 243 5.46 7.09 -6.57
N VAL A 244 6.28 6.07 -6.34
CA VAL A 244 7.45 6.15 -5.45
C VAL A 244 8.72 6.06 -6.30
N ILE A 245 9.45 7.15 -6.43
CA ILE A 245 10.82 7.12 -6.95
C ILE A 245 11.69 6.53 -5.85
N ASP A 246 12.09 5.26 -6.03
CA ASP A 246 12.74 4.45 -5.01
C ASP A 246 14.22 4.20 -5.33
N SER A 247 15.09 4.82 -4.54
CA SER A 247 16.55 4.76 -4.69
C SER A 247 17.24 4.53 -3.35
N ALA A 248 18.42 3.91 -3.37
CA ALA A 248 19.29 3.80 -2.20
C ALA A 248 19.80 5.16 -1.72
N HIS A 249 19.87 6.17 -2.62
CA HIS A 249 20.28 7.53 -2.30
C HIS A 249 19.46 8.56 -3.08
N GLY A 250 18.38 9.05 -2.44
CA GLY A 250 17.45 10.00 -3.03
C GLY A 250 18.03 11.39 -3.28
N HIS A 251 19.02 11.81 -2.48
CA HIS A 251 19.70 13.11 -2.63
C HIS A 251 20.76 13.07 -3.73
N SER A 252 20.34 12.79 -4.95
CA SER A 252 21.23 12.73 -6.11
C SER A 252 20.64 13.49 -7.30
N LYS A 253 21.53 13.99 -8.18
CA LYS A 253 21.15 14.77 -9.37
C LYS A 253 20.14 14.03 -10.25
N ASN A 254 20.37 12.74 -10.50
CA ASN A 254 19.51 11.94 -11.38
C ASN A 254 18.10 11.78 -10.81
N ILE A 255 17.97 11.58 -9.50
CA ILE A 255 16.66 11.48 -8.82
C ILE A 255 15.90 12.81 -8.92
N ILE A 256 16.59 13.93 -8.64
CA ILE A 256 16.00 15.28 -8.72
C ILE A 256 15.57 15.59 -10.16
N THR A 257 16.37 15.22 -11.15
CA THR A 257 16.02 15.42 -12.57
C THR A 257 14.79 14.58 -12.95
N THR A 258 14.78 13.29 -12.63
CA THR A 258 13.65 12.39 -12.90
C THR A 258 12.36 12.88 -12.21
N LEU A 259 12.45 13.34 -10.96
CA LEU A 259 11.31 13.94 -10.27
C LEU A 259 10.73 15.14 -11.04
N LYS A 260 11.58 16.06 -11.47
CA LYS A 260 11.16 17.24 -12.23
C LYS A 260 10.52 16.86 -13.57
N GLU A 261 11.08 15.88 -14.28
CA GLU A 261 10.53 15.37 -15.55
C GLU A 261 9.15 14.75 -15.36
N ILE A 262 8.98 13.91 -14.33
CA ILE A 262 7.67 13.31 -14.01
C ILE A 262 6.65 14.39 -13.64
N LYS A 263 7.01 15.35 -12.78
CA LYS A 263 6.10 16.43 -12.36
C LYS A 263 5.76 17.39 -13.51
N ALA A 264 6.67 17.58 -14.46
CA ALA A 264 6.40 18.39 -15.66
C ALA A 264 5.40 17.69 -16.60
N ALA A 265 5.53 16.37 -16.79
CA ALA A 265 4.64 15.58 -17.63
C ALA A 265 3.26 15.30 -16.97
N TYR A 266 3.24 15.12 -15.66
CA TYR A 266 2.06 14.76 -14.85
C TYR A 266 1.97 15.63 -13.59
N PRO A 267 1.57 16.91 -13.68
CA PRO A 267 1.58 17.85 -12.55
C PRO A 267 0.73 17.41 -11.35
N ASP A 268 -0.39 16.73 -11.62
CA ASP A 268 -1.33 16.27 -10.58
C ASP A 268 -0.96 14.93 -9.94
N LEU A 269 -0.08 14.15 -10.59
CA LEU A 269 0.38 12.86 -10.06
C LEU A 269 1.12 13.08 -8.75
N GLN A 270 0.75 12.34 -7.72
CA GLN A 270 1.44 12.38 -6.43
C GLN A 270 2.72 11.56 -6.51
N VAL A 271 3.85 12.20 -6.19
CA VAL A 271 5.19 11.58 -6.29
C VAL A 271 5.88 11.60 -4.93
N ILE A 272 6.13 10.41 -4.41
CA ILE A 272 6.91 10.16 -3.20
C ILE A 272 8.36 9.89 -3.64
N VAL A 273 9.33 10.49 -2.96
CA VAL A 273 10.74 10.33 -3.35
C VAL A 273 11.56 9.87 -2.15
N GLY A 274 12.48 8.97 -2.34
CA GLY A 274 13.43 8.50 -1.33
C GLY A 274 14.45 7.50 -1.88
N ASN A 275 15.34 7.00 -0.99
CA ASN A 275 15.39 7.30 0.43
C ASN A 275 16.43 8.39 0.72
N VAL A 276 16.13 9.15 1.74
CA VAL A 276 17.04 10.15 2.31
C VAL A 276 17.11 10.00 3.83
N ALA A 277 18.02 10.70 4.49
CA ALA A 277 18.19 10.61 5.95
C ALA A 277 18.55 11.97 6.60
N THR A 278 18.48 13.07 5.85
CA THR A 278 18.86 14.41 6.34
C THR A 278 17.81 15.45 5.96
N GLY A 279 17.70 16.50 6.77
CA GLY A 279 16.82 17.63 6.51
C GLY A 279 17.20 18.38 5.23
N GLU A 280 18.50 18.53 4.93
CA GLU A 280 18.99 19.14 3.69
C GLU A 280 18.48 18.39 2.45
N ALA A 281 18.60 17.05 2.43
CA ALA A 281 18.11 16.22 1.35
C ALA A 281 16.59 16.31 1.21
N THR A 282 15.88 16.30 2.33
CA THR A 282 14.41 16.44 2.37
C THR A 282 13.98 17.76 1.75
N LYS A 283 14.60 18.87 2.13
CA LYS A 283 14.32 20.18 1.56
C LYS A 283 14.57 20.23 0.06
N ALA A 284 15.71 19.68 -0.40
CA ALA A 284 16.04 19.65 -1.82
C ALA A 284 15.01 18.87 -2.67
N LEU A 285 14.48 17.75 -2.15
CA LEU A 285 13.45 16.98 -2.84
C LEU A 285 12.09 17.70 -2.85
N ILE A 286 11.72 18.36 -1.75
CA ILE A 286 10.48 19.15 -1.67
C ILE A 286 10.52 20.32 -2.65
N GLU A 287 11.62 21.05 -2.72
CA GLU A 287 11.81 22.16 -3.65
C GLU A 287 11.84 21.71 -5.11
N ALA A 288 12.21 20.45 -5.36
CA ALA A 288 12.14 19.81 -6.68
C ALA A 288 10.73 19.32 -7.06
N GLY A 289 9.76 19.35 -6.15
CA GLY A 289 8.37 19.03 -6.41
C GLY A 289 7.86 17.71 -5.78
N ALA A 290 8.58 17.11 -4.84
CA ALA A 290 8.10 15.92 -4.12
C ALA A 290 6.83 16.22 -3.33
N ASP A 291 5.85 15.32 -3.40
CA ASP A 291 4.58 15.39 -2.65
C ASP A 291 4.65 14.69 -1.29
N ALA A 292 5.64 13.84 -1.10
CA ALA A 292 6.08 13.28 0.18
C ALA A 292 7.54 12.81 0.06
N VAL A 293 8.24 12.71 1.18
CA VAL A 293 9.64 12.24 1.23
C VAL A 293 9.75 11.00 2.09
N LYS A 294 10.46 9.98 1.59
CA LYS A 294 10.65 8.69 2.26
C LYS A 294 12.04 8.63 2.91
N ILE A 295 12.05 8.35 4.22
CA ILE A 295 13.20 8.49 5.12
C ILE A 295 13.70 7.11 5.55
N GLY A 296 14.99 6.86 5.38
CA GLY A 296 15.63 5.65 5.87
C GLY A 296 16.79 5.20 4.99
N ILE A 297 18.00 5.38 5.47
CA ILE A 297 19.25 4.86 4.86
C ILE A 297 19.83 3.80 5.79
N GLY A 298 19.66 2.52 5.38
CA GLY A 298 20.24 1.37 6.05
C GLY A 298 19.51 0.81 7.28
N PRO A 299 18.27 1.22 7.69
CA PRO A 299 17.64 0.67 8.87
C PRO A 299 16.92 -0.67 8.64
N GLY A 300 16.70 -1.07 7.40
CA GLY A 300 15.97 -2.30 7.06
C GLY A 300 16.67 -3.57 7.54
N SER A 301 15.91 -4.58 7.97
CA SER A 301 16.44 -5.83 8.52
C SER A 301 17.30 -6.66 7.55
N ILE A 302 17.09 -6.44 6.25
CA ILE A 302 17.84 -7.12 5.17
C ILE A 302 18.88 -6.21 4.49
N CYS A 303 19.04 -4.98 4.99
CA CYS A 303 19.94 -3.99 4.41
C CYS A 303 21.35 -4.10 5.02
N THR A 304 22.37 -4.11 4.19
CA THR A 304 23.78 -4.12 4.62
C THR A 304 24.52 -2.83 4.27
N THR A 305 23.85 -1.80 3.77
CA THR A 305 24.46 -0.53 3.36
C THR A 305 25.34 0.07 4.45
N ARG A 306 24.90 0.06 5.72
CA ARG A 306 25.68 0.61 6.85
C ARG A 306 26.97 -0.16 7.10
N VAL A 307 26.97 -1.47 6.86
CA VAL A 307 28.13 -2.34 7.08
C VAL A 307 29.06 -2.33 5.88
N VAL A 308 28.49 -2.40 4.67
CA VAL A 308 29.26 -2.52 3.42
C VAL A 308 29.78 -1.17 2.95
N ALA A 309 28.96 -0.13 3.01
CA ALA A 309 29.30 1.20 2.54
C ALA A 309 29.68 2.18 3.68
N GLY A 310 29.37 1.85 4.94
CA GLY A 310 29.61 2.73 6.09
C GLY A 310 28.68 3.95 6.14
N ILE A 311 27.55 3.90 5.44
CA ILE A 311 26.63 5.03 5.27
C ILE A 311 25.30 4.75 5.94
N GLY A 312 24.76 5.75 6.65
CA GLY A 312 23.43 5.69 7.27
C GLY A 312 23.26 6.69 8.39
N VAL A 313 22.00 6.90 8.78
CA VAL A 313 21.62 7.68 9.97
C VAL A 313 20.63 6.84 10.79
N PRO A 314 20.78 6.71 12.09
CA PRO A 314 19.81 6.05 12.96
C PRO A 314 18.41 6.65 12.80
N GLN A 315 17.38 5.79 12.79
CA GLN A 315 16.09 6.11 12.17
C GLN A 315 15.31 7.21 12.90
N VAL A 316 15.34 7.26 14.23
CA VAL A 316 14.64 8.32 14.99
C VAL A 316 15.26 9.68 14.69
N SER A 317 16.60 9.77 14.71
CA SER A 317 17.32 11.01 14.36
C SER A 317 17.02 11.44 12.92
N ALA A 318 17.04 10.49 11.97
CA ALA A 318 16.73 10.79 10.56
C ALA A 318 15.31 11.33 10.39
N VAL A 319 14.32 10.71 11.04
CA VAL A 319 12.91 11.13 10.95
C VAL A 319 12.73 12.53 11.56
N MET A 320 13.32 12.80 12.73
CA MET A 320 13.22 14.11 13.38
C MET A 320 13.83 15.22 12.53
N ASP A 321 15.06 15.04 12.02
CA ASP A 321 15.74 16.03 11.17
C ASP A 321 14.97 16.31 9.88
N CYS A 322 14.50 15.26 9.22
CA CYS A 322 13.70 15.39 7.98
C CYS A 322 12.33 16.04 8.25
N TYR A 323 11.70 15.74 9.39
CA TYR A 323 10.41 16.35 9.76
C TYR A 323 10.53 17.84 9.97
N GLU A 324 11.52 18.29 10.72
CA GLU A 324 11.77 19.71 10.94
C GLU A 324 11.99 20.48 9.62
N ALA A 325 12.69 19.84 8.66
CA ALA A 325 12.89 20.42 7.34
C ALA A 325 11.61 20.44 6.48
N ALA A 326 10.75 19.41 6.59
CA ALA A 326 9.53 19.28 5.80
C ALA A 326 8.34 20.09 6.34
N LYS A 327 8.28 20.27 7.65
CA LYS A 327 7.18 20.94 8.38
C LYS A 327 6.78 22.31 7.83
N PRO A 328 7.71 23.24 7.49
CA PRO A 328 7.37 24.54 6.92
C PRO A 328 6.67 24.46 5.56
N TYR A 329 6.88 23.38 4.82
CA TYR A 329 6.31 23.16 3.50
C TYR A 329 4.97 22.38 3.55
N GLY A 330 4.57 21.87 4.72
CA GLY A 330 3.39 21.02 4.87
C GLY A 330 3.48 19.70 4.09
N VAL A 331 4.70 19.22 3.82
CA VAL A 331 4.93 17.97 3.07
C VAL A 331 5.09 16.81 4.05
N PRO A 332 4.28 15.73 3.91
CA PRO A 332 4.41 14.56 4.77
C PRO A 332 5.75 13.84 4.56
N ILE A 333 6.24 13.19 5.62
CA ILE A 333 7.38 12.29 5.55
C ILE A 333 6.98 10.87 5.96
N ILE A 334 7.65 9.87 5.38
CA ILE A 334 7.39 8.45 5.55
C ILE A 334 8.61 7.80 6.18
N ALA A 335 8.43 7.18 7.35
CA ALA A 335 9.50 6.41 7.99
C ALA A 335 9.57 5.01 7.36
N ASP A 336 10.69 4.70 6.72
CA ASP A 336 10.91 3.44 6.00
C ASP A 336 12.05 2.63 6.60
N GLY A 337 11.70 1.48 7.15
CA GLY A 337 12.64 0.50 7.71
C GLY A 337 12.93 0.65 9.21
N GLY A 338 13.50 -0.41 9.78
CA GLY A 338 13.87 -0.49 11.21
C GLY A 338 12.71 -0.79 12.16
N ILE A 339 11.48 -0.89 11.67
CA ILE A 339 10.27 -1.13 12.45
C ILE A 339 10.11 -2.64 12.69
N LYS A 340 10.11 -3.05 13.95
CA LYS A 340 9.98 -4.44 14.41
C LYS A 340 8.66 -4.69 15.16
N TYR A 341 8.12 -3.66 15.80
CA TYR A 341 6.93 -3.70 16.64
C TYR A 341 6.03 -2.48 16.42
N SER A 342 4.80 -2.57 16.86
CA SER A 342 3.87 -1.42 16.86
C SER A 342 4.38 -0.23 17.68
N GLY A 343 5.14 -0.51 18.75
CA GLY A 343 5.80 0.54 19.55
C GLY A 343 6.80 1.36 18.73
N ASP A 344 7.53 0.75 17.80
CA ASP A 344 8.44 1.47 16.89
C ASP A 344 7.67 2.39 15.94
N MET A 345 6.48 1.96 15.49
CA MET A 345 5.59 2.82 14.70
C MET A 345 5.13 4.04 15.50
N THR A 346 4.72 3.84 16.76
CA THR A 346 4.32 4.95 17.63
C THR A 346 5.48 5.93 17.83
N LYS A 347 6.70 5.43 18.01
CA LYS A 347 7.91 6.27 18.09
C LYS A 347 8.21 7.00 16.79
N ALA A 348 8.07 6.34 15.63
CA ALA A 348 8.27 6.97 14.32
C ALA A 348 7.25 8.10 14.07
N LEU A 349 5.97 7.86 14.40
CA LEU A 349 4.92 8.86 14.31
C LEU A 349 5.19 10.05 15.25
N ALA A 350 5.58 9.80 16.51
CA ALA A 350 5.94 10.85 17.45
C ALA A 350 7.18 11.64 17.01
N ALA A 351 8.12 11.01 16.31
CA ALA A 351 9.31 11.67 15.74
C ALA A 351 8.99 12.56 14.53
N GLY A 352 7.76 12.51 14.00
CA GLY A 352 7.29 13.37 12.90
C GLY A 352 6.84 12.64 11.63
N ALA A 353 6.98 11.32 11.55
CA ALA A 353 6.48 10.58 10.40
C ALA A 353 4.95 10.65 10.32
N SER A 354 4.42 10.77 9.12
CA SER A 354 2.97 10.69 8.84
C SER A 354 2.55 9.25 8.57
N VAL A 355 3.42 8.45 7.97
CA VAL A 355 3.18 7.06 7.58
C VAL A 355 4.44 6.23 7.82
N CYS A 356 4.27 4.96 8.15
CA CYS A 356 5.34 3.98 8.28
C CYS A 356 5.30 3.01 7.09
N MET A 357 6.41 2.90 6.34
CA MET A 357 6.60 1.85 5.34
C MET A 357 7.27 0.64 5.99
N MET A 358 6.72 -0.54 5.74
CA MET A 358 7.19 -1.78 6.32
C MET A 358 7.39 -2.87 5.27
N GLY A 359 8.53 -3.57 5.34
CA GLY A 359 8.85 -4.74 4.53
C GLY A 359 8.68 -6.03 5.34
N SER A 360 9.57 -6.29 6.31
CA SER A 360 9.62 -7.53 7.10
C SER A 360 8.32 -7.83 7.86
N MET A 361 7.61 -6.80 8.31
CA MET A 361 6.35 -6.95 9.03
C MET A 361 5.26 -7.58 8.15
N PHE A 362 5.24 -7.30 6.86
CA PHE A 362 4.27 -7.81 5.89
C PHE A 362 4.78 -8.99 5.06
N ALA A 363 6.11 -9.15 4.92
CA ALA A 363 6.70 -10.23 4.13
C ALA A 363 6.26 -11.63 4.58
N GLY A 364 5.96 -11.83 5.87
CA GLY A 364 5.48 -13.09 6.44
C GLY A 364 3.99 -13.36 6.25
N CYS A 365 3.23 -12.43 5.66
CA CYS A 365 1.79 -12.59 5.50
C CYS A 365 1.42 -13.42 4.25
N ASP A 366 0.23 -14.00 4.26
CA ASP A 366 -0.32 -14.82 3.16
C ASP A 366 -0.34 -14.09 1.82
N GLU A 367 -0.58 -12.79 1.84
CA GLU A 367 -0.76 -11.95 0.66
C GLU A 367 0.56 -11.48 0.03
N ALA A 368 1.70 -11.64 0.75
CA ALA A 368 3.02 -11.34 0.19
C ALA A 368 3.40 -12.37 -0.90
N PRO A 369 4.08 -11.96 -1.99
CA PRO A 369 4.44 -12.85 -3.10
C PRO A 369 5.57 -13.84 -2.78
N GLY A 370 6.35 -13.62 -1.71
CA GLY A 370 7.43 -14.53 -1.31
C GLY A 370 6.95 -15.96 -1.10
N GLU A 371 7.76 -16.93 -1.54
CA GLU A 371 7.44 -18.36 -1.42
C GLU A 371 7.41 -18.82 0.04
N PHE A 372 6.62 -19.88 0.28
CA PHE A 372 6.60 -20.55 1.57
C PHE A 372 7.78 -21.50 1.71
N GLU A 373 8.39 -21.49 2.87
CA GLU A 373 9.41 -22.44 3.28
C GLU A 373 9.00 -23.17 4.58
N LEU A 374 9.26 -24.46 4.64
CA LEU A 374 9.15 -25.24 5.88
C LEU A 374 10.56 -25.46 6.45
N TYR A 375 10.82 -24.94 7.64
CA TYR A 375 12.10 -25.09 8.31
C TYR A 375 11.90 -25.44 9.80
N GLN A 376 12.54 -26.51 10.25
CA GLN A 376 12.43 -27.02 11.62
C GLN A 376 10.96 -27.15 12.11
N GLY A 377 10.06 -27.63 11.24
CA GLY A 377 8.65 -27.82 11.55
C GLY A 377 7.80 -26.53 11.59
N ARG A 378 8.37 -25.37 11.29
CA ARG A 378 7.67 -24.08 11.24
C ARG A 378 7.60 -23.54 9.83
N LYS A 379 6.52 -22.79 9.55
CA LYS A 379 6.34 -22.08 8.27
C LYS A 379 7.06 -20.76 8.29
N TYR A 380 7.73 -20.47 7.19
CA TYR A 380 8.39 -19.19 6.90
C TYR A 380 8.02 -18.73 5.50
N LYS A 381 8.31 -17.48 5.20
CA LYS A 381 8.26 -16.92 3.83
C LYS A 381 9.62 -16.36 3.46
N VAL A 382 9.99 -16.52 2.20
CA VAL A 382 11.18 -15.90 1.63
C VAL A 382 11.04 -14.38 1.69
N TYR A 383 12.10 -13.73 2.15
CA TYR A 383 12.20 -12.27 2.22
C TYR A 383 13.60 -11.84 1.84
N ARG A 384 13.71 -10.92 0.89
CA ARG A 384 15.01 -10.44 0.40
C ARG A 384 15.05 -8.93 0.27
N GLY A 385 16.26 -8.38 0.47
CA GLY A 385 16.53 -6.97 0.21
C GLY A 385 16.61 -6.67 -1.28
N MET A 386 16.19 -5.47 -1.66
CA MET A 386 16.32 -4.99 -3.04
C MET A 386 17.80 -4.86 -3.48
N GLY A 387 18.74 -4.78 -2.52
CA GLY A 387 20.19 -4.82 -2.75
C GLY A 387 20.81 -6.22 -2.69
N SER A 388 20.02 -7.29 -2.58
CA SER A 388 20.51 -8.66 -2.70
C SER A 388 20.87 -8.99 -4.15
N ILE A 389 21.74 -9.98 -4.36
CA ILE A 389 22.19 -10.39 -5.71
C ILE A 389 20.97 -10.75 -6.57
N ALA A 390 20.10 -11.63 -6.08
CA ALA A 390 18.94 -12.09 -6.84
C ALA A 390 17.94 -10.96 -7.13
N ALA A 391 17.70 -10.03 -6.21
CA ALA A 391 16.83 -8.87 -6.48
C ALA A 391 17.45 -7.94 -7.54
N MET A 392 18.77 -7.72 -7.50
CA MET A 392 19.44 -6.90 -8.50
C MET A 392 19.45 -7.56 -9.89
N GLU A 393 19.60 -8.87 -9.97
CA GLU A 393 19.52 -9.62 -11.24
C GLU A 393 18.11 -9.56 -11.84
N ASN A 394 17.07 -9.44 -11.00
CA ASN A 394 15.69 -9.34 -11.40
C ASN A 394 15.15 -7.90 -11.62
N GLY A 395 16.02 -6.86 -11.57
CA GLY A 395 15.62 -5.51 -11.99
C GLY A 395 15.92 -4.37 -11.02
N SER A 396 16.53 -4.60 -9.84
CA SER A 396 16.82 -3.53 -8.87
C SER A 396 18.23 -2.92 -8.94
N LYS A 397 18.99 -3.21 -9.99
CA LYS A 397 20.37 -2.66 -10.19
C LYS A 397 20.39 -1.14 -10.21
N ASP A 398 19.39 -0.51 -10.79
CA ASP A 398 19.27 0.95 -10.89
C ASP A 398 19.10 1.63 -9.53
N ARG A 399 18.47 0.96 -8.56
CA ARG A 399 18.32 1.44 -7.18
C ARG A 399 19.68 1.70 -6.53
N TYR A 400 20.69 0.90 -6.87
CA TYR A 400 22.05 0.93 -6.33
C TYR A 400 23.08 1.48 -7.33
N PHE A 401 22.64 2.14 -8.39
CA PHE A 401 23.49 2.74 -9.43
C PHE A 401 24.43 1.73 -10.12
N GLN A 402 24.02 0.46 -10.23
CA GLN A 402 24.81 -0.65 -10.77
C GLN A 402 24.27 -1.21 -12.10
N THR A 403 23.50 -0.42 -12.85
CA THR A 403 22.86 -0.87 -14.10
C THR A 403 23.84 -1.44 -15.13
N GLU A 404 25.04 -0.85 -15.23
CA GLU A 404 26.08 -1.25 -16.20
C GLU A 404 27.19 -2.10 -15.55
N ALA A 405 27.05 -2.46 -14.28
CA ALA A 405 28.07 -3.22 -13.56
C ALA A 405 28.19 -4.65 -14.09
N LYS A 406 29.39 -5.06 -14.46
CA LYS A 406 29.70 -6.45 -14.87
C LYS A 406 29.67 -7.43 -13.70
N LYS A 407 29.99 -6.95 -12.49
CA LYS A 407 29.98 -7.69 -11.24
C LYS A 407 29.22 -6.84 -10.20
N LEU A 408 28.28 -7.44 -9.50
CA LEU A 408 27.44 -6.74 -8.52
C LEU A 408 28.13 -6.62 -7.17
N GLY A 409 27.99 -5.46 -6.53
CA GLY A 409 28.32 -5.23 -5.13
C GLY A 409 27.00 -5.18 -4.31
N PRO A 410 26.62 -6.26 -3.62
CA PRO A 410 25.34 -6.31 -2.91
C PRO A 410 25.36 -5.42 -1.65
N GLU A 411 24.24 -4.76 -1.39
CA GLU A 411 23.96 -4.00 -0.17
C GLU A 411 22.74 -4.55 0.57
N GLY A 412 22.44 -5.82 0.40
CA GLY A 412 21.35 -6.52 1.05
C GLY A 412 21.55 -8.03 1.01
N VAL A 413 20.79 -8.70 1.86
CA VAL A 413 20.80 -10.15 1.99
C VAL A 413 19.45 -10.76 1.64
N GLU A 414 19.45 -12.07 1.44
CA GLU A 414 18.26 -12.90 1.32
C GLU A 414 18.10 -13.73 2.59
N GLY A 415 16.87 -13.94 2.99
CA GLY A 415 16.54 -14.71 4.17
C GLY A 415 15.08 -15.12 4.19
N ARG A 416 14.61 -15.48 5.35
CA ARG A 416 13.22 -15.85 5.61
C ARG A 416 12.69 -15.14 6.84
N VAL A 417 11.40 -14.87 6.85
CA VAL A 417 10.66 -14.35 8.00
C VAL A 417 9.61 -15.36 8.45
N ALA A 418 9.31 -15.38 9.73
CA ALA A 418 8.27 -16.24 10.27
C ALA A 418 6.92 -15.93 9.59
N TYR A 419 6.17 -16.97 9.27
CA TYR A 419 4.80 -16.85 8.78
C TYR A 419 3.90 -16.19 9.84
N LYS A 420 3.07 -15.25 9.43
CA LYS A 420 2.25 -14.40 10.33
C LYS A 420 0.75 -14.50 10.10
N GLY A 421 0.28 -15.35 9.17
CA GLY A 421 -1.14 -15.37 8.79
C GLY A 421 -1.51 -14.24 7.83
N THR A 422 -2.70 -13.70 7.99
CA THR A 422 -3.23 -12.67 7.08
C THR A 422 -2.69 -11.27 7.39
N VAL A 423 -2.69 -10.40 6.38
CA VAL A 423 -2.43 -8.95 6.56
C VAL A 423 -3.45 -8.32 7.52
N GLU A 424 -4.73 -8.74 7.43
CA GLU A 424 -5.81 -8.24 8.29
C GLU A 424 -5.49 -8.47 9.77
N ASP A 425 -5.08 -9.68 10.16
CA ASP A 425 -4.69 -10.03 11.54
C ASP A 425 -3.46 -9.23 11.99
N THR A 426 -2.46 -9.12 11.11
CA THR A 426 -1.24 -8.36 11.40
C THR A 426 -1.55 -6.89 11.64
N ILE A 427 -2.34 -6.25 10.77
CA ILE A 427 -2.73 -4.84 10.93
C ILE A 427 -3.58 -4.63 12.17
N PHE A 428 -4.48 -5.55 12.49
CA PHE A 428 -5.27 -5.47 13.73
C PHE A 428 -4.38 -5.34 14.97
N GLN A 429 -3.33 -6.17 15.07
CA GLN A 429 -2.37 -6.11 16.17
C GLN A 429 -1.57 -4.80 16.17
N LEU A 430 -1.11 -4.36 15.01
CA LEU A 430 -0.34 -3.12 14.87
C LEU A 430 -1.17 -1.89 15.24
N VAL A 431 -2.40 -1.80 14.75
CA VAL A 431 -3.35 -0.72 15.07
C VAL A 431 -3.65 -0.69 16.57
N GLY A 432 -3.87 -1.86 17.18
CA GLY A 432 -4.07 -1.98 18.64
C GLY A 432 -2.90 -1.41 19.43
N GLY A 433 -1.67 -1.77 19.03
CA GLY A 433 -0.46 -1.26 19.70
C GLY A 433 -0.23 0.24 19.52
N ILE A 434 -0.47 0.79 18.31
CA ILE A 434 -0.36 2.24 18.09
C ILE A 434 -1.39 3.01 18.92
N ARG A 435 -2.65 2.58 18.90
CA ARG A 435 -3.71 3.20 19.72
C ARG A 435 -3.41 3.14 21.21
N SER A 436 -2.87 2.02 21.69
CA SER A 436 -2.42 1.90 23.08
C SER A 436 -1.32 2.92 23.40
N GLY A 437 -0.27 2.99 22.57
CA GLY A 437 0.83 3.94 22.74
C GLY A 437 0.38 5.41 22.70
N MET A 438 -0.49 5.77 21.76
CA MET A 438 -1.07 7.11 21.67
C MET A 438 -1.97 7.43 22.88
N GLY A 439 -2.72 6.44 23.38
CA GLY A 439 -3.51 6.56 24.59
C GLY A 439 -2.67 6.88 25.81
N TYR A 440 -1.54 6.19 26.00
CA TYR A 440 -0.57 6.51 27.07
C TYR A 440 0.02 7.93 26.95
N CYS A 441 0.15 8.44 25.72
CA CYS A 441 0.64 9.81 25.50
C CYS A 441 -0.46 10.89 25.55
N GLY A 442 -1.73 10.53 25.75
CA GLY A 442 -2.85 11.46 25.71
C GLY A 442 -3.13 12.05 24.31
N ALA A 443 -2.66 11.40 23.27
CA ALA A 443 -2.71 11.90 21.90
C ALA A 443 -3.95 11.34 21.15
N LYS A 444 -4.94 12.19 20.91
CA LYS A 444 -6.18 11.82 20.19
C LYS A 444 -6.00 11.56 18.70
N ASN A 445 -4.94 12.06 18.09
CA ASN A 445 -4.57 11.87 16.69
C ASN A 445 -3.06 11.98 16.50
N ILE A 446 -2.56 11.63 15.31
CA ILE A 446 -1.13 11.63 14.99
C ILE A 446 -0.52 13.03 15.15
N LYS A 447 -1.21 14.08 14.73
CA LYS A 447 -0.72 15.46 14.87
C LYS A 447 -0.47 15.83 16.34
N THR A 448 -1.40 15.50 17.22
CA THR A 448 -1.23 15.72 18.66
C THR A 448 -0.01 14.95 19.19
N LEU A 449 0.20 13.69 18.75
CA LEU A 449 1.36 12.89 19.14
C LEU A 449 2.67 13.54 18.69
N GLN A 450 2.74 14.08 17.47
CA GLN A 450 3.91 14.81 16.94
C GLN A 450 4.21 16.09 17.71
N GLU A 451 3.18 16.79 18.18
CA GLU A 451 3.31 18.06 18.90
C GLU A 451 3.63 17.89 20.38
N THR A 452 3.14 16.84 21.02
CA THR A 452 3.20 16.67 22.48
C THR A 452 4.06 15.49 22.94
N GLY A 453 4.42 14.56 22.05
CA GLY A 453 5.23 13.39 22.37
C GLY A 453 6.59 13.76 22.94
N LYS A 454 6.99 13.06 24.01
CA LYS A 454 8.29 13.26 24.67
C LYS A 454 9.05 11.95 24.72
N PHE A 455 10.30 11.99 24.34
CA PHE A 455 11.19 10.84 24.41
C PHE A 455 12.12 10.91 25.62
N VAL A 456 12.44 9.75 26.17
CA VAL A 456 13.54 9.54 27.09
C VAL A 456 14.55 8.59 26.45
N LYS A 457 15.83 8.92 26.50
CA LYS A 457 16.91 8.01 26.11
C LYS A 457 17.01 6.87 27.12
N ILE A 458 17.23 5.65 26.63
CA ILE A 458 17.41 4.47 27.46
C ILE A 458 18.78 3.83 27.23
N SER A 459 19.23 3.03 28.17
CA SER A 459 20.46 2.23 28.06
C SER A 459 20.16 0.85 27.50
N ALA A 460 21.21 0.10 27.14
CA ALA A 460 21.07 -1.31 26.77
C ALA A 460 20.45 -2.17 27.91
N ALA A 461 20.69 -1.81 29.17
CA ALA A 461 20.06 -2.46 30.34
C ALA A 461 18.53 -2.20 30.35
N SER A 462 18.11 -0.96 30.10
CA SER A 462 16.69 -0.59 30.02
C SER A 462 16.01 -1.23 28.80
N LEU A 463 16.72 -1.40 27.67
CA LEU A 463 16.19 -2.14 26.52
C LEU A 463 15.91 -3.60 26.89
N LYS A 464 16.82 -4.25 27.62
CA LYS A 464 16.60 -5.62 28.13
C LYS A 464 15.42 -5.68 29.11
N GLU A 465 15.29 -4.71 30.02
CA GLU A 465 14.15 -4.56 30.94
C GLU A 465 12.81 -4.40 30.19
N SER A 466 12.82 -3.80 29.01
CA SER A 466 11.63 -3.56 28.18
C SER A 466 11.05 -4.82 27.54
N HIS A 467 11.81 -5.90 27.49
CA HIS A 467 11.35 -7.20 27.00
C HIS A 467 11.02 -8.13 28.19
N PRO A 468 10.13 -9.13 27.99
CA PRO A 468 9.91 -10.15 29.01
C PRO A 468 11.24 -10.77 29.44
N HIS A 469 11.53 -10.76 30.73
CA HIS A 469 12.77 -11.28 31.30
C HIS A 469 12.46 -12.08 32.57
N ASP A 470 13.39 -12.95 32.97
CA ASP A 470 13.30 -13.83 34.15
C ASP A 470 12.08 -14.79 34.14
N ILE A 471 11.51 -15.06 32.95
CA ILE A 471 10.46 -16.03 32.73
C ILE A 471 10.74 -16.86 31.48
N GLN A 472 10.19 -18.07 31.44
CA GLN A 472 10.09 -18.86 30.20
C GLN A 472 8.72 -18.62 29.58
N ILE A 473 8.69 -18.08 28.35
CA ILE A 473 7.44 -17.88 27.60
C ILE A 473 6.91 -19.25 27.18
N THR A 474 5.77 -19.66 27.70
CA THR A 474 5.11 -20.93 27.37
C THR A 474 4.03 -20.77 26.29
N LYS A 475 3.54 -19.54 26.11
CA LYS A 475 2.56 -19.18 25.07
C LYS A 475 2.90 -17.79 24.54
N GLU A 476 3.22 -17.69 23.26
CA GLU A 476 3.48 -16.42 22.59
C GLU A 476 2.20 -15.56 22.46
N ALA A 477 2.35 -14.25 22.56
CA ALA A 477 1.28 -13.32 22.23
C ALA A 477 1.25 -13.08 20.72
N PRO A 478 0.08 -12.81 20.10
CA PRO A 478 -0.01 -12.59 18.66
C PRO A 478 0.79 -11.39 18.15
N ASN A 479 1.14 -10.46 19.04
CA ASN A 479 1.90 -9.23 18.75
C ASN A 479 3.33 -9.24 19.33
N TYR A 480 3.75 -10.35 19.96
CA TYR A 480 5.08 -10.52 20.51
C TYR A 480 5.57 -11.96 20.36
N SER A 481 6.69 -12.15 19.70
CA SER A 481 7.36 -13.45 19.55
C SER A 481 8.78 -13.35 20.09
N SER A 482 9.19 -14.35 20.86
CA SER A 482 10.55 -14.48 21.38
C SER A 482 11.52 -15.11 20.37
N VAL A 483 11.08 -15.45 19.18
CA VAL A 483 11.95 -16.02 18.14
C VAL A 483 12.90 -14.93 17.64
N SER A 484 14.01 -14.74 18.33
CA SER A 484 15.20 -14.19 17.71
C SER A 484 15.67 -15.18 16.66
N LEU A 485 15.68 -14.78 15.42
CA LEU A 485 16.35 -15.46 14.34
C LEU A 485 17.84 -15.56 14.58
#